data_427d7ff525b41f3365dd0afb70f71a1b
#
_entry.id   427d7ff525b41f3365dd0afb70f71a1b
#
_cell.length_a   1.000
_cell.length_b   1.000
_cell.length_c   1.000
_cell.angle_alpha   90.00
_cell.angle_beta   90.00
_cell.angle_gamma   90.00
#
_symmetry.space_group_name_H-M   'P 1'
#
loop_
_entity.id
_entity.type
_entity.pdbx_description
1 polymer ?
#
loop_
_entity_poly.entity_id
_entity_poly.type
_entity_poly.pdbx_seq_one_letter_code
_entity_poly.pdbx_strand_id
1 'polypeptide(L)'
;MSTVIYLANQQIQVITGTPGNRKISVADCYTEDAPDGCIINGMIMDADAFVSFMQNFWTTHNLPTKDVILVINSTKFIGKNIEMPLLNPKKTEEFINREFTDIKQGEDYICGYFPIGQNKATKKIYAEIITTDFIKDYVDIFTEIGVKVKAVYSGESSLIRLTALTAAQQYKTFVLQIADRMTITTILWVNGEFYYFNSARCFHDQGTEDYAQDIARSVSQIRQFMQANQLDFSLAVYLWTLAVLVIVSLGVLIR
;
A
#
# COMPACT_ATOMS: atom_id res chain seq x y z
N MET A 1 -8.81 19.70 -3.47
CA MET A 1 -7.43 19.27 -3.75
C MET A 1 -6.96 18.44 -2.59
N SER A 2 -6.37 17.29 -2.81
CA SER A 2 -5.86 16.40 -1.76
C SER A 2 -4.36 16.27 -1.89
N THR A 3 -3.66 16.15 -0.78
CA THR A 3 -2.22 15.87 -0.73
C THR A 3 -2.03 14.45 -0.24
N VAL A 4 -1.32 13.63 -0.98
CA VAL A 4 -0.97 12.26 -0.62
C VAL A 4 0.53 12.13 -0.52
N ILE A 5 0.99 11.52 0.56
CA ILE A 5 2.40 11.25 0.80
C ILE A 5 2.58 9.74 0.82
N TYR A 6 3.49 9.27 0.02
CA TYR A 6 3.99 7.91 0.08
C TYR A 6 5.32 7.87 0.82
N LEU A 7 5.38 7.06 1.85
CA LEU A 7 6.53 6.90 2.74
C LEU A 7 7.11 5.50 2.58
N ALA A 8 8.29 5.43 1.98
CA ALA A 8 9.08 4.21 1.86
C ALA A 8 10.43 4.38 2.59
N ASN A 9 11.20 3.30 2.70
CA ASN A 9 12.43 3.31 3.51
C ASN A 9 13.48 4.35 3.09
N GLN A 10 13.57 4.64 1.81
CA GLN A 10 14.61 5.52 1.26
C GLN A 10 14.04 6.69 0.46
N GLN A 11 12.75 6.72 0.25
CA GLN A 11 12.14 7.71 -0.62
C GLN A 11 10.81 8.18 -0.09
N ILE A 12 10.61 9.48 -0.16
CA ILE A 12 9.35 10.14 0.16
C ILE A 12 8.82 10.77 -1.12
N GLN A 13 7.58 10.48 -1.45
CA GLN A 13 6.90 11.07 -2.59
C GLN A 13 5.65 11.78 -2.15
N VAL A 14 5.42 12.97 -2.68
CA VAL A 14 4.22 13.76 -2.42
C VAL A 14 3.55 14.10 -3.73
N ILE A 15 2.24 13.88 -3.77
CA ILE A 15 1.40 14.23 -4.90
C ILE A 15 0.28 15.13 -4.41
N THR A 16 0.06 16.22 -5.12
CA THR A 16 -1.12 17.04 -4.97
C THR A 16 -2.04 16.87 -6.18
N GLY A 17 -3.33 16.78 -5.94
CA GLY A 17 -4.26 16.55 -7.04
C GLY A 17 -5.72 16.61 -6.63
N THR A 18 -6.59 16.49 -7.62
CA THR A 18 -8.04 16.45 -7.43
C THR A 18 -8.61 15.17 -8.04
N PRO A 19 -9.25 14.31 -7.22
CA PRO A 19 -9.91 13.12 -7.72
C PRO A 19 -11.17 13.53 -8.50
N GLY A 20 -11.33 12.94 -9.68
CA GLY A 20 -12.54 13.07 -10.51
C GLY A 20 -13.21 11.69 -10.69
N ASN A 21 -14.36 11.66 -11.35
CA ASN A 21 -15.19 10.45 -11.43
C ASN A 21 -14.54 9.27 -12.17
N ARG A 22 -13.61 9.52 -13.10
CA ARG A 22 -12.87 8.48 -13.86
C ARG A 22 -11.45 8.89 -14.20
N LYS A 23 -10.98 9.99 -13.67
CA LYS A 23 -9.64 10.53 -13.91
C LYS A 23 -9.20 11.31 -12.71
N ILE A 24 -7.90 11.42 -12.57
CA ILE A 24 -7.27 12.21 -11.54
C ILE A 24 -6.50 13.32 -12.23
N SER A 25 -6.66 14.54 -11.73
CA SER A 25 -5.87 15.67 -12.16
C SER A 25 -4.75 15.86 -11.17
N VAL A 26 -3.53 15.50 -11.54
CA VAL A 26 -2.32 15.75 -10.76
C VAL A 26 -1.89 17.18 -10.99
N ALA A 27 -1.69 17.94 -9.92
CA ALA A 27 -1.18 19.31 -9.97
C ALA A 27 0.35 19.28 -9.86
N ASP A 28 0.88 18.63 -8.81
CA ASP A 28 2.30 18.55 -8.54
C ASP A 28 2.70 17.15 -8.07
N CYS A 29 3.95 16.79 -8.32
CA CYS A 29 4.57 15.57 -7.86
C CYS A 29 6.02 15.87 -7.45
N TYR A 30 6.37 15.55 -6.21
CA TYR A 30 7.70 15.74 -5.65
C TYR A 30 8.23 14.41 -5.13
N THR A 31 9.52 14.19 -5.31
CA THR A 31 10.21 12.99 -4.82
C THR A 31 11.54 13.41 -4.24
N GLU A 32 11.80 13.03 -3.00
CA GLU A 32 13.07 13.24 -2.31
C GLU A 32 13.49 11.98 -1.57
N ASP A 33 14.80 11.81 -1.42
CA ASP A 33 15.33 10.72 -0.61
C ASP A 33 15.22 11.08 0.88
N ALA A 34 14.71 10.15 1.68
CA ALA A 34 14.68 10.28 3.13
C ALA A 34 16.11 10.26 3.70
N PRO A 35 16.38 10.92 4.84
CA PRO A 35 17.67 10.78 5.50
C PRO A 35 18.03 9.32 5.76
N ASP A 36 19.29 8.97 5.57
CA ASP A 36 19.78 7.60 5.71
C ASP A 36 19.43 7.00 7.08
N GLY A 37 18.82 5.81 7.04
CA GLY A 37 18.43 5.09 8.25
C GLY A 37 17.27 5.70 9.05
N CYS A 38 16.73 6.84 8.62
CA CYS A 38 15.65 7.54 9.32
C CYS A 38 14.34 6.75 9.33
N ILE A 39 14.06 6.02 8.25
CA ILE A 39 12.89 5.13 8.14
C ILE A 39 13.37 3.73 7.79
N ILE A 40 13.03 2.74 8.63
CA ILE A 40 13.29 1.32 8.38
C ILE A 40 11.99 0.54 8.48
N ASN A 41 11.58 -0.08 7.38
CA ASN A 41 10.32 -0.83 7.30
C ASN A 41 9.11 -0.01 7.79
N GLY A 42 9.06 1.26 7.43
CA GLY A 42 8.03 2.19 7.85
C GLY A 42 8.10 2.60 9.32
N MET A 43 9.07 2.18 10.10
CA MET A 43 9.30 2.69 11.45
C MET A 43 10.23 3.89 11.41
N ILE A 44 9.88 4.95 12.11
CA ILE A 44 10.71 6.14 12.26
C ILE A 44 11.77 5.83 13.32
N MET A 45 13.04 5.78 12.89
CA MET A 45 14.16 5.42 13.75
C MET A 45 14.85 6.66 14.35
N ASP A 46 14.75 7.80 13.66
CA ASP A 46 15.26 9.09 14.11
C ASP A 46 14.16 10.15 13.87
N ALA A 47 13.41 10.42 14.95
CA ALA A 47 12.28 11.35 14.89
C ALA A 47 12.73 12.79 14.61
N ASP A 48 13.84 13.24 15.22
CA ASP A 48 14.33 14.62 15.07
C ASP A 48 14.81 14.89 13.63
N ALA A 49 15.54 13.93 13.06
CA ALA A 49 15.96 13.99 11.65
C ALA A 49 14.75 13.99 10.70
N PHE A 50 13.75 13.15 11.00
CA PHE A 50 12.54 13.06 10.17
C PHE A 50 11.69 14.32 10.25
N VAL A 51 11.48 14.88 11.44
CA VAL A 51 10.77 16.16 11.65
C VAL A 51 11.46 17.28 10.86
N SER A 52 12.78 17.42 11.05
CA SER A 52 13.57 18.46 10.37
C SER A 52 13.49 18.33 8.85
N PHE A 53 13.62 17.11 8.33
CA PHE A 53 13.49 16.83 6.91
C PHE A 53 12.10 17.18 6.38
N MET A 54 11.04 16.69 7.05
CA MET A 54 9.66 16.93 6.60
C MET A 54 9.26 18.40 6.68
N GLN A 55 9.72 19.11 7.71
CA GLN A 55 9.47 20.56 7.82
C GLN A 55 10.12 21.33 6.67
N ASN A 56 11.37 20.99 6.33
CA ASN A 56 12.06 21.59 5.18
C ASN A 56 11.35 21.23 3.86
N PHE A 57 10.97 19.97 3.67
CA PHE A 57 10.25 19.50 2.49
C PHE A 57 8.93 20.27 2.30
N TRP A 58 8.12 20.41 3.38
CA TRP A 58 6.86 21.15 3.35
C TRP A 58 7.04 22.61 2.97
N THR A 59 8.04 23.25 3.56
CA THR A 59 8.34 24.67 3.33
C THR A 59 8.86 24.90 1.92
N THR A 60 9.80 24.08 1.46
CA THR A 60 10.42 24.20 0.13
C THR A 60 9.41 24.06 -0.99
N HIS A 61 8.47 23.12 -0.86
CA HIS A 61 7.46 22.87 -1.89
C HIS A 61 6.13 23.58 -1.64
N ASN A 62 6.03 24.39 -0.57
CA ASN A 62 4.82 25.13 -0.20
C ASN A 62 3.56 24.24 -0.20
N LEU A 63 3.65 23.08 0.44
CA LEU A 63 2.59 22.06 0.41
C LEU A 63 1.40 22.40 1.30
N PRO A 64 0.18 21.96 0.94
CA PRO A 64 -0.99 22.12 1.77
C PRO A 64 -0.85 21.38 3.11
N THR A 65 -1.26 22.04 4.21
CA THR A 65 -1.16 21.48 5.57
C THR A 65 -2.44 20.81 6.06
N LYS A 66 -3.50 20.77 5.24
CA LYS A 66 -4.79 20.18 5.60
C LYS A 66 -5.15 19.03 4.66
N ASP A 67 -5.95 18.11 5.17
CA ASP A 67 -6.48 16.96 4.42
C ASP A 67 -5.39 16.08 3.80
N VAL A 68 -4.28 15.93 4.51
CA VAL A 68 -3.13 15.14 4.07
C VAL A 68 -3.40 13.65 4.33
N ILE A 69 -3.11 12.82 3.35
CA ILE A 69 -3.23 11.36 3.41
C ILE A 69 -1.83 10.75 3.40
N LEU A 70 -1.57 9.87 4.36
CA LEU A 70 -0.33 9.10 4.41
C LEU A 70 -0.55 7.72 3.80
N VAL A 71 0.37 7.28 2.97
CA VAL A 71 0.48 5.90 2.48
C VAL A 71 1.84 5.37 2.93
N ILE A 72 1.83 4.42 3.85
CA ILE A 72 3.05 3.92 4.47
C ILE A 72 3.36 2.52 3.94
N ASN A 73 4.55 2.34 3.39
CA ASN A 73 5.02 1.03 2.97
C ASN A 73 5.74 0.34 4.13
N SER A 74 5.09 -0.66 4.73
CA SER A 74 5.61 -1.38 5.88
C SER A 74 5.02 -2.78 5.96
N THR A 75 5.84 -3.76 6.34
CA THR A 75 5.39 -5.12 6.66
C THR A 75 4.78 -5.24 8.06
N LYS A 76 4.69 -4.15 8.81
CA LYS A 76 3.99 -4.09 10.09
C LYS A 76 2.47 -4.12 9.94
N PHE A 77 1.95 -3.70 8.78
CA PHE A 77 0.55 -3.94 8.46
C PHE A 77 0.36 -5.44 8.21
N ILE A 78 -0.60 -6.02 8.91
CA ILE A 78 -0.93 -7.45 8.78
C ILE A 78 -2.28 -7.56 8.11
N GLY A 79 -2.29 -8.02 6.88
CA GLY A 79 -3.48 -8.12 6.04
C GLY A 79 -4.01 -9.55 5.93
N LYS A 80 -5.33 -9.70 5.79
CA LYS A 80 -6.02 -10.96 5.51
C LYS A 80 -7.17 -10.78 4.53
N ASN A 81 -7.34 -11.76 3.64
CA ASN A 81 -8.58 -11.94 2.89
C ASN A 81 -9.59 -12.67 3.78
N ILE A 82 -10.75 -12.07 3.98
CA ILE A 82 -11.79 -12.62 4.86
C ILE A 82 -13.08 -12.77 4.06
N GLU A 83 -13.62 -13.97 4.01
CA GLU A 83 -14.98 -14.21 3.54
C GLU A 83 -15.93 -14.26 4.72
N MET A 84 -16.99 -13.46 4.67
CA MET A 84 -17.91 -13.30 5.79
C MET A 84 -19.36 -13.13 5.31
N PRO A 85 -20.36 -13.43 6.15
CA PRO A 85 -21.75 -13.11 5.88
C PRO A 85 -21.97 -11.60 5.68
N LEU A 86 -23.08 -11.23 5.07
CA LEU A 86 -23.50 -9.83 4.95
C LEU A 86 -23.92 -9.33 6.34
N LEU A 87 -23.04 -8.62 7.01
CA LEU A 87 -23.25 -8.06 8.35
C LEU A 87 -23.31 -6.53 8.28
N ASN A 88 -23.97 -5.93 9.28
CA ASN A 88 -23.91 -4.48 9.48
C ASN A 88 -22.48 -4.05 9.92
N PRO A 89 -22.13 -2.75 9.84
CA PRO A 89 -20.78 -2.27 10.15
C PRO A 89 -20.25 -2.75 11.50
N LYS A 90 -21.03 -2.62 12.57
CA LYS A 90 -20.61 -3.02 13.93
C LYS A 90 -20.26 -4.51 14.02
N LYS A 91 -21.14 -5.39 13.50
CA LYS A 91 -20.88 -6.83 13.48
C LYS A 91 -19.73 -7.19 12.54
N THR A 92 -19.52 -6.41 11.48
CA THR A 92 -18.35 -6.57 10.59
C THR A 92 -17.06 -6.35 11.37
N GLU A 93 -16.95 -5.26 12.14
CA GLU A 93 -15.78 -4.98 12.97
C GLU A 93 -15.54 -6.06 14.04
N GLU A 94 -16.60 -6.51 14.71
CA GLU A 94 -16.53 -7.61 15.68
C GLU A 94 -16.04 -8.92 15.02
N PHE A 95 -16.49 -9.20 13.80
CA PHE A 95 -16.05 -10.37 13.04
C PHE A 95 -14.57 -10.28 12.68
N ILE A 96 -14.15 -9.14 12.12
CA ILE A 96 -12.74 -8.89 11.75
C ILE A 96 -11.85 -9.00 13.00
N ASN A 97 -12.26 -8.41 14.12
CA ASN A 97 -11.47 -8.48 15.36
C ASN A 97 -11.22 -9.92 15.82
N ARG A 98 -12.16 -10.84 15.62
CA ARG A 98 -11.97 -12.27 15.92
C ARG A 98 -10.96 -12.93 15.00
N GLU A 99 -10.96 -12.59 13.71
CA GLU A 99 -10.02 -13.13 12.72
C GLU A 99 -8.56 -12.77 13.02
N PHE A 100 -8.33 -11.72 13.80
CA PHE A 100 -7.00 -11.29 14.21
C PHE A 100 -6.67 -11.57 15.69
N THR A 101 -7.51 -12.34 16.42
CA THR A 101 -7.32 -12.59 17.85
C THR A 101 -5.95 -13.21 18.16
N ASP A 102 -5.50 -14.15 17.34
CA ASP A 102 -4.22 -14.86 17.54
C ASP A 102 -3.00 -13.95 17.37
N ILE A 103 -3.18 -12.80 16.70
CA ILE A 103 -2.11 -11.85 16.40
C ILE A 103 -2.06 -10.74 17.44
N LYS A 104 -3.23 -10.36 17.99
CA LYS A 104 -3.36 -9.30 18.98
C LYS A 104 -2.90 -9.79 20.36
N GLN A 105 -1.61 -9.69 20.64
CA GLN A 105 -1.02 -10.09 21.92
C GLN A 105 -0.78 -8.88 22.81
N GLY A 106 -1.84 -8.39 23.49
CA GLY A 106 -1.68 -7.38 24.56
C GLY A 106 -1.39 -5.95 24.10
N GLU A 107 -1.37 -5.69 22.79
CA GLU A 107 -1.22 -4.36 22.21
C GLU A 107 -2.56 -3.86 21.66
N ASP A 108 -2.71 -2.54 21.57
CA ASP A 108 -3.85 -1.92 20.92
C ASP A 108 -3.62 -1.84 19.41
N TYR A 109 -4.63 -2.28 18.65
CA TYR A 109 -4.60 -2.28 17.19
C TYR A 109 -5.72 -1.46 16.58
N ILE A 110 -5.37 -0.74 15.54
CA ILE A 110 -6.33 -0.13 14.61
C ILE A 110 -6.60 -1.12 13.49
N CYS A 111 -7.87 -1.24 13.11
CA CYS A 111 -8.29 -2.10 12.01
C CYS A 111 -8.85 -1.25 10.86
N GLY A 112 -8.43 -1.57 9.63
CA GLY A 112 -9.00 -1.06 8.39
C GLY A 112 -9.53 -2.21 7.55
N TYR A 113 -10.57 -1.96 6.73
CA TYR A 113 -11.03 -2.95 5.76
C TYR A 113 -11.72 -2.31 4.56
N PHE A 114 -11.77 -3.03 3.45
CA PHE A 114 -12.55 -2.64 2.26
C PHE A 114 -13.04 -3.89 1.50
N PRO A 115 -14.15 -3.78 0.75
CA PRO A 115 -14.67 -4.91 -0.01
C PRO A 115 -13.78 -5.21 -1.23
N ILE A 116 -13.51 -6.50 -1.46
CA ILE A 116 -12.82 -7.03 -2.64
C ILE A 116 -13.69 -7.96 -3.49
N GLY A 117 -14.88 -8.30 -3.01
CA GLY A 117 -15.85 -9.10 -3.72
C GLY A 117 -17.13 -9.28 -2.91
N GLN A 118 -18.23 -9.55 -3.59
CA GLN A 118 -19.52 -9.79 -2.96
C GLN A 118 -20.39 -10.70 -3.83
N ASN A 119 -21.13 -11.59 -3.19
CA ASN A 119 -22.21 -12.35 -3.80
C ASN A 119 -23.51 -12.15 -3.01
N LYS A 120 -24.56 -12.95 -3.29
CA LYS A 120 -25.86 -12.80 -2.62
C LYS A 120 -25.86 -13.15 -1.13
N ALA A 121 -24.93 -13.97 -0.67
CA ALA A 121 -24.90 -14.53 0.68
C ALA A 121 -23.70 -14.02 1.50
N THR A 122 -22.55 -13.82 0.86
CA THR A 122 -21.29 -13.44 1.51
C THR A 122 -20.64 -12.23 0.84
N LYS A 123 -19.80 -11.55 1.57
CA LYS A 123 -18.85 -10.57 1.06
C LYS A 123 -17.44 -11.03 1.37
N LYS A 124 -16.53 -10.74 0.44
CA LYS A 124 -15.08 -10.84 0.64
C LYS A 124 -14.53 -9.45 0.91
N ILE A 125 -13.75 -9.34 1.96
CA ILE A 125 -13.07 -8.11 2.34
C ILE A 125 -11.58 -8.38 2.44
N TYR A 126 -10.79 -7.37 2.13
CA TYR A 126 -9.43 -7.27 2.61
C TYR A 126 -9.45 -6.48 3.90
N ALA A 127 -8.94 -7.06 4.97
CA ALA A 127 -8.83 -6.41 6.27
C ALA A 127 -7.37 -6.40 6.72
N GLU A 128 -6.94 -5.31 7.34
CA GLU A 128 -5.59 -5.14 7.85
C GLU A 128 -5.63 -4.56 9.26
N ILE A 129 -4.63 -4.92 10.05
CA ILE A 129 -4.38 -4.36 11.38
C ILE A 129 -2.97 -3.80 11.46
N ILE A 130 -2.81 -2.82 12.33
CA ILE A 130 -1.55 -2.18 12.70
C ILE A 130 -1.63 -1.72 14.15
N THR A 131 -0.53 -1.69 14.88
CA THR A 131 -0.50 -1.17 16.25
C THR A 131 -0.86 0.31 16.28
N THR A 132 -1.59 0.71 17.30
CA THR A 132 -2.02 2.11 17.48
C THR A 132 -0.81 3.05 17.59
N ASP A 133 0.23 2.62 18.31
CA ASP A 133 1.45 3.40 18.50
C ASP A 133 2.16 3.69 17.18
N PHE A 134 2.23 2.70 16.27
CA PHE A 134 2.82 2.92 14.94
C PHE A 134 2.16 4.08 14.17
N ILE A 135 0.83 4.15 14.19
CA ILE A 135 0.09 5.23 13.53
C ILE A 135 0.26 6.55 14.28
N LYS A 136 0.27 6.48 15.62
CA LYS A 136 0.41 7.64 16.47
C LYS A 136 1.75 8.35 16.24
N ASP A 137 2.85 7.63 16.15
CA ASP A 137 4.17 8.21 15.86
C ASP A 137 4.15 9.11 14.63
N TYR A 138 3.54 8.65 13.54
CA TYR A 138 3.39 9.45 12.33
C TYR A 138 2.47 10.67 12.53
N VAL A 139 1.32 10.47 13.15
CA VAL A 139 0.35 11.56 13.38
C VAL A 139 0.94 12.65 14.26
N ASP A 140 1.68 12.27 15.31
CA ASP A 140 2.33 13.20 16.22
C ASP A 140 3.39 14.04 15.50
N ILE A 141 4.26 13.42 14.70
CA ILE A 141 5.29 14.13 13.91
C ILE A 141 4.64 15.08 12.89
N PHE A 142 3.65 14.63 12.14
CA PHE A 142 2.97 15.51 11.20
C PHE A 142 2.23 16.66 11.90
N THR A 143 1.71 16.43 13.08
CA THR A 143 1.09 17.48 13.92
C THR A 143 2.14 18.49 14.38
N GLU A 144 3.32 18.05 14.78
CA GLU A 144 4.43 18.92 15.20
C GLU A 144 4.84 19.90 14.10
N ILE A 145 4.90 19.46 12.84
CA ILE A 145 5.18 20.33 11.69
C ILE A 145 3.96 21.12 11.19
N GLY A 146 2.86 21.09 11.91
CA GLY A 146 1.63 21.83 11.58
C GLY A 146 0.78 21.21 10.46
N VAL A 147 0.99 19.94 10.13
CA VAL A 147 0.27 19.21 9.07
C VAL A 147 -0.83 18.34 9.68
N LYS A 148 -2.06 18.53 9.20
CA LYS A 148 -3.22 17.75 9.65
C LYS A 148 -3.42 16.50 8.78
N VAL A 149 -3.08 15.35 9.35
CA VAL A 149 -3.34 14.04 8.73
C VAL A 149 -4.83 13.74 8.76
N LYS A 150 -5.39 13.40 7.59
CA LYS A 150 -6.78 13.02 7.41
C LYS A 150 -6.98 11.50 7.50
N ALA A 151 -6.06 10.74 6.93
CA ALA A 151 -6.13 9.29 6.89
C ALA A 151 -4.72 8.69 6.70
N VAL A 152 -4.57 7.44 7.15
CA VAL A 152 -3.38 6.62 6.93
C VAL A 152 -3.81 5.33 6.25
N TYR A 153 -3.08 4.93 5.23
CA TYR A 153 -3.28 3.67 4.50
C TYR A 153 -1.96 2.92 4.38
N SER A 154 -2.01 1.60 4.28
CA SER A 154 -0.85 0.81 3.90
C SER A 154 -0.58 0.92 2.38
N GLY A 155 0.66 0.72 1.98
CA GLY A 155 1.02 0.57 0.57
C GLY A 155 0.30 -0.63 -0.07
N GLU A 156 0.16 -1.73 0.67
CA GLU A 156 -0.52 -2.94 0.23
C GLU A 156 -2.01 -2.68 -0.08
N SER A 157 -2.77 -2.16 0.88
CA SER A 157 -4.20 -1.89 0.68
C SER A 157 -4.45 -0.89 -0.46
N SER A 158 -3.57 0.10 -0.60
CA SER A 158 -3.64 1.09 -1.68
C SER A 158 -3.45 0.44 -3.05
N LEU A 159 -2.48 -0.46 -3.19
CA LEU A 159 -2.22 -1.19 -4.44
C LEU A 159 -3.34 -2.18 -4.79
N ILE A 160 -3.87 -2.91 -3.82
CA ILE A 160 -5.00 -3.82 -4.03
C ILE A 160 -6.21 -3.04 -4.53
N ARG A 161 -6.53 -1.89 -3.91
CA ARG A 161 -7.64 -1.02 -4.35
C ARG A 161 -7.42 -0.47 -5.74
N LEU A 162 -6.22 0.01 -6.03
CA LEU A 162 -5.88 0.51 -7.36
C LEU A 162 -6.08 -0.57 -8.44
N THR A 163 -5.54 -1.77 -8.21
CA THR A 163 -5.66 -2.88 -9.16
C THR A 163 -7.10 -3.34 -9.33
N ALA A 164 -7.90 -3.33 -8.24
CA ALA A 164 -9.33 -3.61 -8.30
C ALA A 164 -10.09 -2.63 -9.22
N LEU A 165 -9.72 -1.35 -9.18
CA LEU A 165 -10.37 -0.29 -9.96
C LEU A 165 -9.87 -0.19 -11.42
N THR A 166 -8.72 -0.76 -11.73
CA THR A 166 -8.06 -0.63 -13.04
C THR A 166 -7.90 -1.98 -13.74
N ALA A 167 -6.84 -2.71 -13.44
CA ALA A 167 -6.47 -3.92 -14.13
C ALA A 167 -7.49 -5.05 -13.97
N ALA A 168 -8.07 -5.23 -12.78
CA ALA A 168 -9.07 -6.26 -12.52
C ALA A 168 -10.38 -6.04 -13.27
N GLN A 169 -10.68 -4.82 -13.68
CA GLN A 169 -11.83 -4.53 -14.56
C GLN A 169 -11.62 -5.01 -15.99
N GLN A 170 -10.37 -5.05 -16.45
CA GLN A 170 -10.01 -5.42 -17.80
C GLN A 170 -9.58 -6.89 -17.91
N TYR A 171 -8.89 -7.40 -16.90
CA TYR A 171 -8.32 -8.75 -16.89
C TYR A 171 -8.82 -9.53 -15.69
N LYS A 172 -9.38 -10.72 -15.93
CA LYS A 172 -9.91 -11.57 -14.85
C LYS A 172 -8.78 -12.26 -14.06
N THR A 173 -7.74 -12.71 -14.75
CA THR A 173 -6.58 -13.36 -14.12
C THR A 173 -5.32 -12.68 -14.61
N PHE A 174 -4.52 -12.14 -13.70
CA PHE A 174 -3.26 -11.49 -14.02
C PHE A 174 -2.33 -11.43 -12.81
N VAL A 175 -1.05 -11.30 -13.09
CA VAL A 175 -0.04 -10.92 -12.11
C VAL A 175 0.44 -9.51 -12.44
N LEU A 176 0.45 -8.65 -11.44
CA LEU A 176 1.13 -7.36 -11.50
C LEU A 176 2.39 -7.45 -10.64
N GLN A 177 3.53 -7.14 -11.24
CA GLN A 177 4.78 -6.93 -10.51
C GLN A 177 5.19 -5.47 -10.57
N ILE A 178 5.52 -4.93 -9.43
CA ILE A 178 5.96 -3.56 -9.27
C ILE A 178 7.38 -3.60 -8.72
N ALA A 179 8.31 -3.15 -9.53
CA ALA A 179 9.71 -3.05 -9.14
C ALA A 179 9.99 -1.62 -8.66
N ASP A 180 10.33 -1.49 -7.38
CA ASP A 180 10.67 -0.24 -6.73
C ASP A 180 12.04 -0.36 -6.06
N ARG A 181 13.07 0.21 -6.68
CA ARG A 181 14.48 0.18 -6.21
C ARG A 181 14.88 -1.20 -5.66
N MET A 182 14.68 -1.43 -4.37
CA MET A 182 15.10 -2.62 -3.64
C MET A 182 13.95 -3.58 -3.32
N THR A 183 12.77 -3.39 -3.89
CA THR A 183 11.62 -4.27 -3.65
C THR A 183 10.90 -4.62 -4.93
N ILE A 184 10.43 -5.86 -5.01
CA ILE A 184 9.47 -6.31 -6.03
C ILE A 184 8.19 -6.68 -5.30
N THR A 185 7.14 -5.91 -5.54
CA THR A 185 5.79 -6.22 -5.06
C THR A 185 5.04 -7.01 -6.12
N THR A 186 4.49 -8.14 -5.73
CA THR A 186 3.73 -9.04 -6.61
C THR A 186 2.30 -9.10 -6.15
N ILE A 187 1.37 -8.85 -7.06
CA ILE A 187 -0.08 -8.91 -6.81
C ILE A 187 -0.69 -9.89 -7.80
N LEU A 188 -1.44 -10.88 -7.28
CA LEU A 188 -2.15 -11.86 -8.10
C LEU A 188 -3.65 -11.68 -7.97
N TRP A 189 -4.32 -11.58 -9.10
CA TRP A 189 -5.77 -11.63 -9.25
C TRP A 189 -6.16 -12.90 -10.01
N VAL A 190 -7.19 -13.59 -9.54
CA VAL A 190 -7.69 -14.82 -10.16
C VAL A 190 -9.20 -14.70 -10.33
N ASN A 191 -9.69 -14.85 -11.55
CA ASN A 191 -11.12 -14.74 -11.89
C ASN A 191 -11.78 -13.42 -11.44
N GLY A 192 -11.01 -12.33 -11.40
CA GLY A 192 -11.49 -11.01 -10.97
C GLY A 192 -11.52 -10.83 -9.46
N GLU A 193 -10.97 -11.77 -8.70
CA GLU A 193 -10.84 -11.68 -7.25
C GLU A 193 -9.37 -11.52 -6.85
N PHE A 194 -9.10 -10.68 -5.86
CA PHE A 194 -7.78 -10.56 -5.26
C PHE A 194 -7.41 -11.87 -4.55
N TYR A 195 -6.23 -12.40 -4.86
CA TYR A 195 -5.80 -13.70 -4.38
C TYR A 195 -4.56 -13.65 -3.49
N TYR A 196 -3.53 -12.88 -3.90
CA TYR A 196 -2.23 -12.92 -3.23
C TYR A 196 -1.49 -11.59 -3.39
N PHE A 197 -0.77 -11.22 -2.34
CA PHE A 197 0.16 -10.10 -2.30
C PHE A 197 1.46 -10.56 -1.65
N ASN A 198 2.59 -10.14 -2.20
CA ASN A 198 3.89 -10.33 -1.59
C ASN A 198 4.82 -9.20 -1.99
N SER A 199 5.64 -8.76 -1.06
CA SER A 199 6.73 -7.83 -1.32
C SER A 199 8.05 -8.48 -0.95
N ALA A 200 8.93 -8.65 -1.92
CA ALA A 200 10.25 -9.28 -1.76
C ALA A 200 11.35 -8.24 -1.97
N ARG A 201 12.43 -8.36 -1.21
CA ARG A 201 13.60 -7.51 -1.37
C ARG A 201 14.42 -7.95 -2.59
N CYS A 202 14.85 -6.97 -3.41
CA CYS A 202 15.91 -7.13 -4.39
C CYS A 202 17.26 -6.91 -3.72
N PHE A 203 18.26 -7.63 -4.19
CA PHE A 203 19.62 -7.54 -3.63
C PHE A 203 20.58 -6.79 -4.54
N HIS A 204 20.15 -6.49 -5.76
CA HIS A 204 20.97 -5.86 -6.79
C HIS A 204 20.35 -4.55 -7.25
N ASP A 205 21.19 -3.65 -7.76
CA ASP A 205 20.78 -2.33 -8.19
C ASP A 205 19.98 -2.39 -9.50
N GLN A 206 18.98 -1.54 -9.58
CA GLN A 206 18.13 -1.41 -10.76
C GLN A 206 18.97 -1.07 -12.02
N GLY A 207 18.69 -1.77 -13.12
CA GLY A 207 19.40 -1.61 -14.38
C GLY A 207 20.58 -2.57 -14.58
N THR A 208 20.89 -3.41 -13.60
CA THR A 208 21.91 -4.46 -13.72
C THR A 208 21.31 -5.77 -14.23
N GLU A 209 22.15 -6.67 -14.78
CA GLU A 209 21.74 -8.02 -15.18
C GLU A 209 21.27 -8.85 -13.98
N ASP A 210 21.93 -8.72 -12.84
CA ASP A 210 21.55 -9.40 -11.61
C ASP A 210 20.19 -8.93 -11.07
N TYR A 211 19.84 -7.65 -11.25
CA TYR A 211 18.48 -7.17 -10.95
C TYR A 211 17.42 -7.83 -11.86
N ALA A 212 17.74 -8.02 -13.14
CA ALA A 212 16.84 -8.75 -14.03
C ALA A 212 16.65 -10.21 -13.58
N GLN A 213 17.67 -10.84 -13.00
CA GLN A 213 17.57 -12.19 -12.40
C GLN A 213 16.70 -12.18 -11.14
N ASP A 214 16.74 -11.15 -10.30
CA ASP A 214 15.84 -11.00 -9.14
C ASP A 214 14.38 -10.93 -9.60
N ILE A 215 14.08 -10.16 -10.65
CA ILE A 215 12.74 -10.12 -11.26
C ILE A 215 12.34 -11.50 -11.79
N ALA A 216 13.20 -12.17 -12.56
CA ALA A 216 12.93 -13.49 -13.10
C ALA A 216 12.67 -14.54 -12.00
N ARG A 217 13.41 -14.45 -10.88
CA ARG A 217 13.19 -15.29 -9.69
C ARG A 217 11.81 -15.03 -9.08
N SER A 218 11.41 -13.76 -8.94
CA SER A 218 10.08 -13.40 -8.43
C SER A 218 8.96 -13.93 -9.34
N VAL A 219 9.10 -13.85 -10.67
CA VAL A 219 8.16 -14.46 -11.63
C VAL A 219 8.10 -15.98 -11.45
N SER A 220 9.24 -16.63 -11.26
CA SER A 220 9.30 -18.07 -11.05
C SER A 220 8.63 -18.51 -9.75
N GLN A 221 8.78 -17.73 -8.68
CA GLN A 221 8.12 -17.99 -7.38
C GLN A 221 6.61 -17.90 -7.50
N ILE A 222 6.07 -16.87 -8.17
CA ILE A 222 4.61 -16.76 -8.34
C ILE A 222 4.06 -17.89 -9.22
N ARG A 223 4.80 -18.34 -10.24
CA ARG A 223 4.41 -19.50 -11.04
C ARG A 223 4.35 -20.78 -10.20
N GLN A 224 5.35 -21.04 -9.36
CA GLN A 224 5.36 -22.19 -8.44
C GLN A 224 4.19 -22.12 -7.44
N PHE A 225 3.92 -20.93 -6.88
CA PHE A 225 2.76 -20.71 -6.01
C PHE A 225 1.44 -21.05 -6.72
N MET A 226 1.27 -20.59 -7.96
CA MET A 226 0.07 -20.88 -8.75
C MET A 226 -0.07 -22.36 -9.05
N GLN A 227 1.03 -23.06 -9.41
CA GLN A 227 1.05 -24.52 -9.62
C GLN A 227 0.61 -25.26 -8.37
N ALA A 228 1.18 -24.91 -7.22
CA ALA A 228 0.87 -25.54 -5.95
C ALA A 228 -0.61 -25.35 -5.54
N ASN A 229 -1.23 -24.26 -5.97
CA ASN A 229 -2.65 -23.94 -5.71
C ASN A 229 -3.59 -24.34 -6.87
N GLN A 230 -3.11 -25.07 -7.89
CA GLN A 230 -3.87 -25.53 -9.05
C GLN A 230 -4.59 -24.39 -9.82
N LEU A 231 -3.95 -23.22 -9.88
CA LEU A 231 -4.47 -22.05 -10.58
C LEU A 231 -4.08 -22.09 -12.07
N ASP A 232 -4.96 -21.59 -12.93
CA ASP A 232 -4.72 -21.59 -14.38
C ASP A 232 -3.53 -20.68 -14.77
N PHE A 233 -2.69 -21.20 -15.69
CA PHE A 233 -1.44 -20.56 -16.14
C PHE A 233 -1.59 -19.67 -17.38
N SER A 234 -2.76 -19.50 -17.93
CA SER A 234 -2.98 -18.58 -19.07
C SER A 234 -2.86 -17.12 -18.61
N LEU A 235 -1.63 -16.73 -18.27
CA LEU A 235 -1.35 -15.53 -17.49
C LEU A 235 -0.82 -14.39 -18.34
N ALA A 236 -1.40 -13.21 -18.17
CA ALA A 236 -0.74 -11.96 -18.50
C ALA A 236 0.09 -11.48 -17.30
N VAL A 237 1.41 -11.40 -17.46
CA VAL A 237 2.30 -10.79 -16.46
C VAL A 237 2.57 -9.37 -16.89
N TYR A 238 2.22 -8.41 -16.05
CA TYR A 238 2.50 -7.00 -16.27
C TYR A 238 3.63 -6.57 -15.34
N LEU A 239 4.71 -6.06 -15.90
CA LEU A 239 5.79 -5.45 -15.15
C LEU A 239 5.63 -3.93 -15.20
N TRP A 240 5.49 -3.30 -14.04
CA TRP A 240 5.45 -1.85 -13.91
C TRP A 240 6.69 -1.40 -13.13
N THR A 241 7.36 -0.39 -13.65
CA THR A 241 8.47 0.28 -12.94
C THR A 241 8.01 1.66 -12.46
N LEU A 242 8.53 2.12 -11.38
CA LEU A 242 8.57 3.42 -10.68
C LEU A 242 7.45 4.49 -10.90
N ALA A 243 6.84 4.61 -12.06
CA ALA A 243 5.66 5.46 -12.27
C ALA A 243 4.47 5.06 -11.38
N VAL A 244 4.58 3.94 -10.74
CA VAL A 244 3.56 3.29 -9.92
C VAL A 244 3.27 4.02 -8.62
N LEU A 245 4.25 4.71 -8.03
CA LEU A 245 4.04 5.41 -6.76
C LEU A 245 3.07 6.59 -6.90
N VAL A 246 3.12 7.28 -8.03
CA VAL A 246 2.08 8.22 -8.44
C VAL A 246 0.71 7.51 -8.45
N ILE A 247 0.65 6.31 -8.96
CA ILE A 247 -0.56 5.52 -9.13
C ILE A 247 -1.10 5.00 -7.79
N VAL A 248 -0.23 4.56 -6.86
CA VAL A 248 -0.64 4.12 -5.50
C VAL A 248 -1.28 5.26 -4.73
N SER A 249 -0.64 6.41 -4.76
CA SER A 249 -1.17 7.63 -4.13
C SER A 249 -2.52 8.02 -4.75
N LEU A 250 -2.70 7.81 -6.04
CA LEU A 250 -3.93 8.09 -6.77
C LEU A 250 -5.05 7.09 -6.44
N GLY A 251 -4.74 5.81 -6.22
CA GLY A 251 -5.73 4.79 -5.83
C GLY A 251 -6.42 5.12 -4.51
N VAL A 252 -5.74 5.84 -3.62
CA VAL A 252 -6.30 6.34 -2.35
C VAL A 252 -7.20 7.56 -2.56
N LEU A 253 -6.96 8.35 -3.60
CA LEU A 253 -7.78 9.53 -3.93
C LEU A 253 -9.09 9.18 -4.65
N ILE A 254 -9.18 8.00 -5.26
CA ILE A 254 -10.40 7.52 -5.92
C ILE A 254 -11.29 6.86 -4.85
N ARG A 255 -12.22 7.62 -4.33
CA ARG A 255 -13.33 7.13 -3.51
C ARG A 255 -14.62 7.14 -4.31
#